data_daf4a5b9a893401e38ed297842656b90
#
_entry.id   daf4a5b9a893401e38ed297842656b90
#
_cell.length_a   1.000
_cell.length_b   1.000
_cell.length_c   1.000
_cell.angle_alpha   90.00
_cell.angle_beta   90.00
_cell.angle_gamma   90.00
#
_symmetry.space_group_name_H-M   'P 1'
#
loop_
_entity.id
_entity.type
_entity.pdbx_description
1 polymer ?
#
loop_
_entity_poly.entity_id
_entity_poly.type
_entity_poly.pdbx_seq_one_letter_code
_entity_poly.pdbx_strand_id
1 'polypeptide(L)'
;DGKLYQYPVAAIKDLRATEEAFSNRVQTKNTYELELNLEANSQSEIVLLADQEGQGLSINFDLVNGQVTVDRSQAGEQYAQEFGTTRSCPIDNQATTATIFIDNSVFEIFINKGEKVFSGRVFPHADQNGILIKSGNPTGTYYELDYGRKTN
;
A
#
# COMPACT_ATOMS: atom_id res chain seq x y z
N ASP A 1 -9.72 -24.51 1.11
CA ASP A 1 -11.05 -23.91 1.01
C ASP A 1 -11.50 -23.68 -0.43
N GLY A 2 -10.69 -23.98 -1.39
CA GLY A 2 -11.05 -23.86 -2.77
C GLY A 2 -10.99 -22.45 -3.35
N LYS A 3 -10.71 -21.45 -2.55
CA LYS A 3 -10.55 -20.09 -3.02
C LYS A 3 -9.10 -19.83 -3.41
N LEU A 4 -8.94 -19.13 -4.51
CA LEU A 4 -7.61 -18.80 -5.00
C LEU A 4 -7.35 -17.33 -4.74
N TYR A 5 -6.57 -17.04 -3.71
CA TYR A 5 -6.19 -15.68 -3.37
C TYR A 5 -4.85 -15.34 -4.04
N GLN A 6 -4.75 -14.12 -4.55
CA GLN A 6 -3.51 -13.62 -5.14
C GLN A 6 -2.64 -13.01 -4.04
N TYR A 7 -2.23 -13.81 -3.09
CA TYR A 7 -1.48 -13.33 -1.95
C TYR A 7 -0.06 -13.89 -2.00
N PRO A 8 0.96 -13.01 -1.96
CA PRO A 8 2.35 -13.48 -1.94
C PRO A 8 2.59 -14.30 -0.68
N VAL A 9 3.28 -15.41 -0.83
CA VAL A 9 3.46 -16.36 0.24
C VAL A 9 4.90 -16.31 0.78
N ALA A 10 5.33 -17.35 1.43
CA ALA A 10 6.57 -17.39 2.21
C ALA A 10 7.81 -16.91 1.46
N ALA A 11 7.85 -17.02 0.13
CA ALA A 11 9.02 -16.58 -0.63
C ALA A 11 9.30 -15.08 -0.46
N ILE A 12 8.26 -14.27 -0.35
CA ILE A 12 8.44 -12.83 -0.14
C ILE A 12 9.03 -12.56 1.23
N LYS A 13 8.65 -13.34 2.23
CA LYS A 13 9.16 -13.12 3.59
C LYS A 13 10.66 -13.31 3.68
N ASP A 14 11.25 -14.12 2.81
CA ASP A 14 12.70 -14.31 2.78
C ASP A 14 13.45 -13.07 2.30
N LEU A 15 12.74 -12.15 1.65
CA LEU A 15 13.34 -10.92 1.14
C LEU A 15 13.35 -9.80 2.17
N ARG A 16 12.68 -9.98 3.31
CA ARG A 16 12.57 -8.94 4.32
C ARG A 16 13.91 -8.68 4.98
N ALA A 17 14.45 -7.49 4.75
CA ALA A 17 15.75 -7.11 5.30
C ALA A 17 15.63 -6.40 6.64
N THR A 18 14.58 -5.59 6.80
CA THR A 18 14.39 -4.75 7.98
C THR A 18 12.90 -4.78 8.34
N GLU A 19 12.63 -4.87 9.62
CA GLU A 19 11.25 -4.85 10.12
C GLU A 19 11.11 -3.71 11.11
N GLU A 20 10.12 -2.84 10.90
CA GLU A 20 9.86 -1.73 11.79
C GLU A 20 8.36 -1.58 12.02
N ALA A 21 7.98 -1.29 13.27
CA ALA A 21 6.60 -0.92 13.56
C ALA A 21 6.25 0.35 12.79
N PHE A 22 5.08 0.38 12.18
CA PHE A 22 4.67 1.50 11.36
C PHE A 22 4.34 2.69 12.24
N SER A 23 4.88 3.86 11.89
CA SER A 23 4.60 5.11 12.59
C SER A 23 3.96 6.10 11.63
N ASN A 24 3.68 7.32 12.11
CA ASN A 24 2.96 8.31 11.30
C ASN A 24 3.66 8.66 10.01
N ARG A 25 4.98 8.56 9.98
CA ARG A 25 5.74 8.81 8.77
C ARG A 25 6.99 7.96 8.76
N VAL A 26 7.23 7.29 7.64
CA VAL A 26 8.41 6.45 7.45
C VAL A 26 9.04 6.82 6.11
N GLN A 27 10.35 6.97 6.08
CA GLN A 27 11.07 7.15 4.85
C GLN A 27 11.56 5.79 4.37
N THR A 28 11.41 5.53 3.07
CA THR A 28 11.66 4.20 2.51
C THR A 28 12.64 4.26 1.36
N LYS A 29 13.05 3.06 0.91
CA LYS A 29 13.84 2.90 -0.31
C LYS A 29 12.97 2.50 -1.51
N ASN A 30 11.65 2.58 -1.37
CA ASN A 30 10.68 2.28 -2.42
C ASN A 30 10.72 0.83 -2.92
N THR A 31 11.22 -0.08 -2.10
CA THR A 31 11.08 -1.52 -2.33
C THR A 31 10.77 -2.14 -0.97
N TYR A 32 9.48 -2.37 -0.72
CA TYR A 32 9.07 -2.77 0.62
C TYR A 32 7.72 -3.48 0.61
N GLU A 33 7.44 -4.11 1.76
CA GLU A 33 6.15 -4.66 2.09
C GLU A 33 5.62 -3.91 3.31
N LEU A 34 4.35 -3.55 3.28
CA LEU A 34 3.69 -2.89 4.40
C LEU A 34 2.47 -3.70 4.78
N GLU A 35 2.40 -4.11 6.05
CA GLU A 35 1.23 -4.80 6.57
C GLU A 35 0.45 -3.85 7.46
N LEU A 36 -0.83 -3.68 7.17
CA LEU A 36 -1.70 -2.76 7.90
C LEU A 36 -2.87 -3.49 8.52
N ASN A 37 -3.25 -3.04 9.70
CA ASN A 37 -4.45 -3.50 10.40
C ASN A 37 -5.38 -2.30 10.56
N LEU A 38 -6.61 -2.46 10.12
CA LEU A 38 -7.62 -1.40 10.09
C LEU A 38 -8.81 -1.86 10.93
N GLU A 39 -9.22 -1.03 11.87
CA GLU A 39 -10.32 -1.38 12.75
C GLU A 39 -11.66 -1.27 12.03
N ALA A 40 -12.62 -2.07 12.50
CA ALA A 40 -13.97 -2.02 11.95
C ALA A 40 -14.56 -0.61 12.10
N ASN A 41 -15.35 -0.20 11.13
CA ASN A 41 -16.05 1.08 11.14
C ASN A 41 -15.12 2.29 11.29
N SER A 42 -13.87 2.16 10.82
CA SER A 42 -12.89 3.24 10.88
C SER A 42 -12.66 3.83 9.50
N GLN A 43 -11.99 4.97 9.48
CA GLN A 43 -11.56 5.57 8.23
C GLN A 43 -10.10 5.97 8.37
N SER A 44 -9.31 5.62 7.37
CA SER A 44 -7.87 5.92 7.37
C SER A 44 -7.42 6.26 5.97
N GLU A 45 -6.57 7.25 5.86
CA GLU A 45 -5.93 7.57 4.58
C GLU A 45 -4.43 7.46 4.74
N ILE A 46 -3.80 6.68 3.85
CA ILE A 46 -2.36 6.45 3.85
C ILE A 46 -1.84 6.86 2.49
N VAL A 47 -0.71 7.56 2.47
CA VAL A 47 -0.06 7.96 1.23
C VAL A 47 1.26 7.23 1.13
N LEU A 48 1.43 6.48 0.05
CA LEU A 48 2.65 5.76 -0.27
C LEU A 48 3.44 6.58 -1.28
N LEU A 49 4.74 6.37 -1.34
CA LEU A 49 5.60 7.14 -2.25
C LEU A 49 5.33 8.64 -2.04
N ALA A 50 5.32 9.05 -0.79
CA ALA A 50 4.93 10.39 -0.39
C ALA A 50 6.14 11.31 -0.35
N ASP A 51 5.96 12.54 -0.84
CA ASP A 51 6.98 13.59 -0.67
C ASP A 51 6.78 14.31 0.66
N GLN A 52 7.54 15.39 0.87
CA GLN A 52 7.48 16.14 2.12
C GLN A 52 6.15 16.85 2.31
N GLU A 53 5.43 17.09 1.23
CA GLU A 53 4.14 17.75 1.27
C GLU A 53 2.99 16.76 1.37
N GLY A 54 3.29 15.46 1.40
CA GLY A 54 2.28 14.44 1.53
C GLY A 54 1.60 14.04 0.23
N GLN A 55 2.20 14.37 -0.90
CA GLN A 55 1.67 13.98 -2.20
C GLN A 55 2.29 12.66 -2.64
N GLY A 56 1.44 11.74 -3.08
CA GLY A 56 1.88 10.43 -3.51
C GLY A 56 0.69 9.58 -3.90
N LEU A 57 0.86 8.26 -3.76
CA LEU A 57 -0.21 7.29 -4.03
C LEU A 57 -1.09 7.20 -2.79
N SER A 58 -2.31 7.70 -2.90
CA SER A 58 -3.24 7.76 -1.76
C SER A 58 -4.14 6.53 -1.73
N ILE A 59 -4.29 5.95 -0.54
CA ILE A 59 -5.22 4.85 -0.31
C ILE A 59 -6.13 5.25 0.83
N ASN A 60 -7.43 5.32 0.55
CA ASN A 60 -8.43 5.65 1.56
C ASN A 60 -9.21 4.39 1.90
N PHE A 61 -9.05 3.93 3.14
CA PHE A 61 -9.78 2.78 3.67
C PHE A 61 -10.97 3.32 4.44
N ASP A 62 -12.11 3.38 3.78
CA ASP A 62 -13.33 3.91 4.39
C ASP A 62 -14.22 2.76 4.83
N LEU A 63 -13.97 2.25 6.02
CA LEU A 63 -14.73 1.13 6.57
C LEU A 63 -16.06 1.59 7.18
N VAL A 64 -16.28 2.92 7.25
CA VAL A 64 -17.57 3.44 7.66
C VAL A 64 -18.59 3.24 6.53
N ASN A 65 -18.18 3.56 5.31
CA ASN A 65 -19.05 3.44 4.12
C ASN A 65 -18.78 2.16 3.32
N GLY A 66 -17.79 1.38 3.72
CA GLY A 66 -17.51 0.11 3.07
C GLY A 66 -16.83 0.23 1.72
N GLN A 67 -15.79 1.05 1.61
CA GLN A 67 -15.12 1.28 0.36
C GLN A 67 -13.63 1.53 0.54
N VAL A 68 -12.82 1.00 -0.38
CA VAL A 68 -11.39 1.32 -0.49
C VAL A 68 -11.18 2.07 -1.80
N THR A 69 -10.47 3.19 -1.74
CA THR A 69 -10.19 4.00 -2.92
C THR A 69 -8.69 4.21 -3.05
N VAL A 70 -8.16 3.92 -4.23
CA VAL A 70 -6.75 4.13 -4.57
C VAL A 70 -6.69 5.27 -5.59
N ASP A 71 -5.93 6.31 -5.28
CA ASP A 71 -5.84 7.51 -6.11
C ASP A 71 -4.37 7.78 -6.43
N ARG A 72 -4.00 7.70 -7.72
CA ARG A 72 -2.64 7.95 -8.18
C ARG A 72 -2.45 9.35 -8.76
N SER A 73 -3.42 10.24 -8.62
CA SER A 73 -3.35 11.55 -9.25
C SER A 73 -2.18 12.41 -8.78
N GLN A 74 -1.64 12.14 -7.58
CA GLN A 74 -0.51 12.87 -7.04
C GLN A 74 0.75 12.00 -6.94
N ALA A 75 0.77 10.86 -7.61
CA ALA A 75 1.86 9.89 -7.49
C ALA A 75 2.84 10.03 -8.65
N GLY A 76 3.63 11.10 -8.63
CA GLY A 76 4.65 11.30 -9.63
C GLY A 76 4.10 11.77 -10.97
N GLU A 77 4.77 11.38 -12.06
CA GLU A 77 4.34 11.76 -13.39
C GLU A 77 3.03 11.08 -13.76
N GLN A 78 2.14 11.85 -14.37
CA GLN A 78 0.83 11.33 -14.75
C GLN A 78 0.88 10.73 -16.16
N TYR A 79 0.17 9.63 -16.32
CA TYR A 79 0.02 8.95 -17.61
C TYR A 79 -1.38 8.34 -17.68
N ALA A 80 -1.87 8.14 -18.90
CA ALA A 80 -3.17 7.48 -19.12
C ALA A 80 -4.28 8.08 -18.29
N GLN A 81 -4.29 9.40 -18.13
CA GLN A 81 -5.29 10.09 -17.31
C GLN A 81 -6.70 9.95 -17.89
N GLU A 82 -6.81 9.72 -19.18
CA GLU A 82 -8.11 9.54 -19.82
C GLU A 82 -8.81 8.25 -19.35
N PHE A 83 -8.06 7.34 -18.72
CA PHE A 83 -8.65 6.13 -18.13
C PHE A 83 -8.92 6.29 -16.64
N GLY A 84 -8.73 7.53 -16.12
CA GLY A 84 -8.95 7.82 -14.73
C GLY A 84 -7.72 7.57 -13.87
N THR A 85 -7.65 8.26 -12.73
CA THR A 85 -6.54 8.13 -11.78
C THR A 85 -6.98 7.50 -10.47
N THR A 86 -8.27 7.20 -10.34
CA THR A 86 -8.87 6.72 -9.09
C THR A 86 -9.59 5.41 -9.35
N ARG A 87 -9.37 4.45 -8.45
CA ARG A 87 -10.06 3.17 -8.49
C ARG A 87 -10.64 2.89 -7.11
N SER A 88 -11.84 2.33 -7.08
CA SER A 88 -12.52 2.01 -5.83
C SER A 88 -13.11 0.63 -5.90
N CYS A 89 -13.20 -0.03 -4.75
CA CYS A 89 -13.97 -1.26 -4.65
C CYS A 89 -14.71 -1.31 -3.32
N PRO A 90 -15.85 -2.00 -3.29
CA PRO A 90 -16.56 -2.18 -2.03
C PRO A 90 -15.85 -3.20 -1.16
N ILE A 91 -15.89 -2.97 0.15
CA ILE A 91 -15.45 -3.91 1.16
C ILE A 91 -16.48 -3.87 2.28
N ASP A 92 -16.48 -4.87 3.17
CA ASP A 92 -17.38 -4.76 4.31
C ASP A 92 -16.76 -3.81 5.35
N ASN A 93 -17.53 -3.49 6.39
CA ASN A 93 -17.07 -2.55 7.40
C ASN A 93 -16.43 -3.22 8.61
N GLN A 94 -16.04 -4.47 8.46
CA GLN A 94 -15.39 -5.23 9.51
C GLN A 94 -13.89 -4.91 9.56
N ALA A 95 -13.23 -5.37 10.62
CA ALA A 95 -11.79 -5.24 10.73
C ALA A 95 -11.12 -5.84 9.50
N THR A 96 -10.16 -5.11 8.95
CA THR A 96 -9.59 -5.41 7.65
C THR A 96 -8.07 -5.39 7.74
N THR A 97 -7.43 -6.28 7.00
CA THR A 97 -5.97 -6.24 6.84
C THR A 97 -5.66 -5.85 5.41
N ALA A 98 -4.53 -5.18 5.23
CA ALA A 98 -4.03 -4.84 3.90
C ALA A 98 -2.55 -5.14 3.85
N THR A 99 -2.12 -5.82 2.80
CA THR A 99 -0.72 -6.07 2.55
C THR A 99 -0.36 -5.35 1.26
N ILE A 100 0.64 -4.49 1.33
CA ILE A 100 1.01 -3.61 0.22
C ILE A 100 2.45 -3.89 -0.15
N PHE A 101 2.69 -4.13 -1.44
CA PHE A 101 4.03 -4.31 -1.98
C PHE A 101 4.33 -3.17 -2.93
N ILE A 102 5.46 -2.53 -2.71
CA ILE A 102 5.97 -1.48 -3.59
C ILE A 102 7.32 -1.94 -4.13
N ASP A 103 7.49 -1.86 -5.44
CA ASP A 103 8.76 -2.12 -6.11
C ASP A 103 8.97 -1.02 -7.13
N ASN A 104 9.54 0.09 -6.67
CA ASN A 104 9.83 1.29 -7.46
C ASN A 104 8.58 1.84 -8.15
N SER A 105 8.26 1.37 -9.35
CA SER A 105 7.14 1.90 -10.13
C SER A 105 5.91 0.98 -10.13
N VAL A 106 5.98 -0.15 -9.43
CA VAL A 106 4.89 -1.12 -9.40
C VAL A 106 4.32 -1.20 -8.00
N PHE A 107 2.99 -1.21 -7.89
CA PHE A 107 2.35 -1.43 -6.60
C PHE A 107 1.33 -2.56 -6.68
N GLU A 108 1.18 -3.26 -5.56
CA GLU A 108 0.14 -4.27 -5.39
C GLU A 108 -0.42 -4.14 -3.99
N ILE A 109 -1.73 -4.12 -3.88
CA ILE A 109 -2.42 -3.96 -2.61
C ILE A 109 -3.39 -5.13 -2.47
N PHE A 110 -3.18 -5.95 -1.44
CA PHE A 110 -4.01 -7.13 -1.17
C PHE A 110 -4.84 -6.86 0.07
N ILE A 111 -6.16 -6.84 -0.09
CA ILE A 111 -7.09 -6.63 1.01
C ILE A 111 -7.51 -7.99 1.54
N ASN A 112 -7.40 -8.20 2.85
CA ASN A 112 -7.77 -9.46 3.50
C ASN A 112 -7.11 -10.66 2.82
N LYS A 113 -5.79 -10.54 2.59
CA LYS A 113 -4.94 -11.61 2.02
C LYS A 113 -5.36 -12.02 0.63
N GLY A 114 -5.84 -11.07 -0.16
CA GLY A 114 -6.13 -11.31 -1.56
C GLY A 114 -7.59 -11.41 -1.91
N GLU A 115 -8.47 -11.14 -0.97
CA GLU A 115 -9.89 -11.09 -1.27
C GLU A 115 -10.20 -10.02 -2.31
N LYS A 116 -9.55 -8.87 -2.18
CA LYS A 116 -9.58 -7.78 -3.17
C LYS A 116 -8.16 -7.39 -3.48
N VAL A 117 -7.87 -7.09 -4.74
CA VAL A 117 -6.52 -6.76 -5.17
C VAL A 117 -6.54 -5.50 -6.05
N PHE A 118 -5.66 -4.57 -5.73
CA PHE A 118 -5.36 -3.45 -6.61
C PHE A 118 -3.92 -3.60 -7.07
N SER A 119 -3.65 -3.36 -8.36
CA SER A 119 -2.29 -3.35 -8.84
C SER A 119 -2.16 -2.28 -9.93
N GLY A 120 -0.96 -1.78 -10.12
CA GLY A 120 -0.73 -0.79 -11.14
C GLY A 120 0.69 -0.27 -11.13
N ARG A 121 0.89 0.77 -11.92
CA ARG A 121 2.18 1.44 -12.02
C ARG A 121 2.04 2.91 -11.69
N VAL A 122 3.09 3.44 -11.08
CA VAL A 122 3.26 4.88 -10.86
C VAL A 122 4.71 5.21 -11.21
N PHE A 123 4.95 6.49 -11.48
CA PHE A 123 6.30 6.93 -11.82
C PHE A 123 6.67 8.05 -10.85
N PRO A 124 7.07 7.68 -9.62
CA PRO A 124 7.29 8.68 -8.57
C PRO A 124 8.47 9.58 -8.88
N HIS A 125 8.38 10.82 -8.42
CA HIS A 125 9.52 11.71 -8.44
C HIS A 125 10.54 11.27 -7.39
N ALA A 126 11.78 11.75 -7.52
CA ALA A 126 12.87 11.30 -6.65
C ALA A 126 12.60 11.56 -5.17
N ASP A 127 11.85 12.60 -4.84
CA ASP A 127 11.53 12.94 -3.46
C ASP A 127 10.27 12.24 -2.94
N GLN A 128 9.63 11.41 -3.76
CA GLN A 128 8.44 10.66 -3.36
C GLN A 128 8.86 9.30 -2.84
N ASN A 129 9.40 9.28 -1.63
CA ASN A 129 10.00 8.08 -1.05
C ASN A 129 9.54 7.83 0.39
N GLY A 130 8.38 8.36 0.78
CA GLY A 130 7.90 8.18 2.14
C GLY A 130 6.56 7.46 2.21
N ILE A 131 6.22 7.05 3.44
CA ILE A 131 4.91 6.55 3.77
C ILE A 131 4.35 7.48 4.84
N LEU A 132 3.13 7.97 4.64
CA LEU A 132 2.50 8.92 5.54
C LEU A 132 1.10 8.45 5.91
N ILE A 133 0.80 8.43 7.20
CA ILE A 133 -0.59 8.28 7.65
C ILE A 133 -1.19 9.68 7.67
N LYS A 134 -2.08 9.94 6.74
CA LYS A 134 -2.68 11.26 6.59
C LYS A 134 -3.88 11.43 7.52
N SER A 135 -4.59 10.36 7.79
CA SER A 135 -5.70 10.38 8.74
C SER A 135 -5.94 8.98 9.29
N GLY A 136 -6.59 8.90 10.44
CA GLY A 136 -6.92 7.65 11.07
C GLY A 136 -5.79 7.10 11.93
N ASN A 137 -6.01 5.90 12.45
CA ASN A 137 -5.06 5.25 13.35
C ASN A 137 -4.80 3.80 12.94
N PRO A 138 -4.38 3.54 11.70
CA PRO A 138 -4.02 2.18 11.32
C PRO A 138 -2.76 1.76 12.06
N THR A 139 -2.63 0.47 12.34
CA THR A 139 -1.40 -0.08 12.88
C THR A 139 -0.78 -1.01 11.87
N GLY A 140 0.49 -1.30 12.00
CA GLY A 140 1.12 -2.17 11.05
C GLY A 140 2.62 -2.27 11.19
N THR A 141 3.22 -2.94 10.22
CA THR A 141 4.65 -3.19 10.19
C THR A 141 5.18 -2.93 8.79
N TYR A 142 6.32 -2.30 8.71
CA TYR A 142 7.03 -2.00 7.48
C TYR A 142 8.22 -2.96 7.36
N TYR A 143 8.34 -3.60 6.20
CA TYR A 143 9.47 -4.49 5.91
C TYR A 143 10.19 -3.98 4.67
N GLU A 144 11.43 -3.57 4.84
CA GLU A 144 12.25 -3.26 3.68
C GLU A 144 12.63 -4.57 2.99
N LEU A 145 12.49 -4.62 1.67
CA LEU A 145 12.81 -5.81 0.90
C LEU A 145 14.16 -5.64 0.23
N ASP A 146 14.96 -6.69 0.26
CA ASP A 146 16.30 -6.67 -0.32
C ASP A 146 16.45 -7.83 -1.28
N TYR A 147 16.15 -7.57 -2.55
CA TYR A 147 16.23 -8.60 -3.57
C TYR A 147 17.67 -9.00 -3.88
N GLY A 148 18.65 -8.12 -3.61
CA GLY A 148 20.04 -8.42 -3.84
C GLY A 148 20.55 -9.57 -2.99
N ARG A 149 19.97 -9.79 -1.82
CA ARG A 149 20.39 -10.86 -0.92
C ARG A 149 20.02 -12.25 -1.43
N LYS A 150 19.09 -12.32 -2.35
CA LYS A 150 18.61 -13.60 -2.89
C LYS A 150 19.42 -14.10 -4.07
N THR A 151 20.35 -13.30 -4.56
CA THR A 151 21.12 -13.65 -5.74
C THR A 151 22.39 -14.44 -5.42
N ASN A 152 22.62 -14.74 -4.17
CA ASN A 152 23.82 -15.49 -3.77
C ASN A 152 23.58 -16.97 -3.71
#